data_69fd676389dd276ecd26dbb27b65f00e
#
_entry.id   69fd676389dd276ecd26dbb27b65f00e
#
_cell.length_a   1.000
_cell.length_b   1.000
_cell.length_c   1.000
_cell.angle_alpha   90.00
_cell.angle_beta   90.00
_cell.angle_gamma   90.00
#
_symmetry.space_group_name_H-M   'P 1'
#
loop_
_entity.id
_entity.type
_entity.pdbx_description
1 polymer ?
#
loop_
_entity_poly.entity_id
_entity_poly.type
_entity_poly.pdbx_seq_one_letter_code
_entity_poly.pdbx_strand_id
1 'polypeptide(L)'
;MKNIKAIIFDAYGTLFDVNSAAEKCKEKLGDKWEGFANYWRTTQLEYTWLRSLMRRHKDFWQITEDSLDKSMNFYNIDNSMRSELLNLYKVLSPFTEVRDALKKLKQSNYKLAILSNGTPDLLNELVVSNQLKDIFDDIFSVEEAGIFKPDSKVYDLPINKYNIAVSYTHLRAHETSL
;
A
#
# COMPACT_ATOMS: atom_id res chain seq x y z
N MET A 1 -6.97 19.05 -23.54
CA MET A 1 -6.54 18.12 -22.46
C MET A 1 -6.99 16.73 -22.84
N LYS A 2 -6.13 15.70 -22.70
CA LYS A 2 -6.54 14.31 -22.91
C LYS A 2 -7.67 13.97 -21.95
N ASN A 3 -8.69 13.26 -22.44
CA ASN A 3 -9.88 12.95 -21.66
C ASN A 3 -9.54 11.87 -20.62
N ILE A 4 -9.13 12.27 -19.42
CA ILE A 4 -8.81 11.35 -18.30
C ILE A 4 -10.13 10.72 -17.84
N LYS A 5 -10.21 9.38 -17.89
CA LYS A 5 -11.40 8.61 -17.51
C LYS A 5 -11.36 8.16 -16.06
N ALA A 6 -10.18 7.80 -15.56
CA ALA A 6 -9.98 7.31 -14.21
C ALA A 6 -8.63 7.77 -13.64
N ILE A 7 -8.56 7.91 -12.33
CA ILE A 7 -7.33 8.17 -11.58
C ILE A 7 -7.14 6.98 -10.65
N ILE A 8 -5.96 6.36 -10.72
CA ILE A 8 -5.65 5.15 -9.98
C ILE A 8 -4.49 5.45 -9.04
N PHE A 9 -4.69 5.19 -7.76
CA PHE A 9 -3.75 5.47 -6.70
C PHE A 9 -3.09 4.18 -6.21
N ASP A 10 -1.82 4.26 -5.85
CA ASP A 10 -1.26 3.29 -4.92
C ASP A 10 -1.81 3.56 -3.51
N ALA A 11 -1.78 2.54 -2.64
CA ALA A 11 -2.26 2.66 -1.27
C ALA A 11 -1.12 3.03 -0.30
N TYR A 12 -0.14 2.14 -0.15
CA TYR A 12 0.91 2.21 0.87
C TYR A 12 2.02 3.19 0.51
N GLY A 13 2.13 4.30 1.24
CA GLY A 13 3.08 5.38 0.97
C GLY A 13 2.56 6.45 0.00
N THR A 14 1.31 6.30 -0.49
CA THR A 14 0.64 7.29 -1.35
C THR A 14 -0.65 7.82 -0.71
N LEU A 15 -1.56 6.95 -0.35
CA LEU A 15 -2.79 7.31 0.37
C LEU A 15 -2.62 7.14 1.88
N PHE A 16 -1.90 6.11 2.31
CA PHE A 16 -1.73 5.73 3.71
C PHE A 16 -0.26 5.76 4.11
N ASP A 17 0.02 6.40 5.24
CA ASP A 17 1.36 6.48 5.81
C ASP A 17 1.74 5.15 6.45
N VAL A 18 2.69 4.46 5.83
CA VAL A 18 3.19 3.15 6.30
C VAL A 18 3.92 3.23 7.64
N ASN A 19 4.47 4.40 7.98
CA ASN A 19 5.18 4.59 9.23
C ASN A 19 4.24 4.82 10.41
N SER A 20 2.97 5.15 10.15
CA SER A 20 1.99 5.49 11.19
C SER A 20 1.74 4.37 12.20
N ALA A 21 1.96 3.09 11.83
CA ALA A 21 1.87 1.97 12.78
C ALA A 21 2.98 2.03 13.83
N ALA A 22 4.23 2.21 13.42
CA ALA A 22 5.37 2.32 14.32
C ALA A 22 5.35 3.66 15.10
N GLU A 23 4.91 4.75 14.45
CA GLU A 23 4.76 6.05 15.09
C GLU A 23 3.78 6.00 16.28
N LYS A 24 2.66 5.29 16.14
CA LYS A 24 1.70 5.08 17.24
C LYS A 24 2.31 4.31 18.42
N CYS A 25 3.39 3.55 18.19
CA CYS A 25 4.14 2.83 19.20
C CYS A 25 5.44 3.54 19.64
N LYS A 26 5.67 4.80 19.23
CA LYS A 26 6.95 5.49 19.46
C LYS A 26 7.38 5.55 20.93
N GLU A 27 6.44 5.70 21.85
CA GLU A 27 6.76 5.71 23.28
C GLU A 27 7.34 4.38 23.76
N LYS A 28 6.88 3.25 23.20
CA LYS A 28 7.38 1.91 23.51
C LYS A 28 8.66 1.57 22.75
N LEU A 29 8.78 2.06 21.51
CA LEU A 29 9.94 1.84 20.64
C LEU A 29 11.12 2.76 20.97
N GLY A 30 10.86 3.89 21.65
CA GLY A 30 11.87 4.90 21.98
C GLY A 30 12.54 5.46 20.72
N ASP A 31 13.80 5.82 20.82
CA ASP A 31 14.59 6.43 19.71
C ASP A 31 14.76 5.52 18.47
N LYS A 32 14.38 4.25 18.59
CA LYS A 32 14.49 3.29 17.50
C LYS A 32 13.34 3.39 16.49
N TRP A 33 12.23 4.06 16.80
CA TRP A 33 10.97 3.93 16.05
C TRP A 33 11.09 4.30 14.58
N GLU A 34 11.77 5.39 14.24
CA GLU A 34 11.94 5.82 12.83
C GLU A 34 12.80 4.84 12.02
N GLY A 35 13.96 4.47 12.58
CA GLY A 35 14.83 3.50 11.93
C GLY A 35 14.15 2.15 11.74
N PHE A 36 13.41 1.70 12.75
CA PHE A 36 12.63 0.48 12.71
C PHE A 36 11.53 0.55 11.63
N ALA A 37 10.75 1.63 11.58
CA ALA A 37 9.68 1.81 10.60
C ALA A 37 10.23 1.79 9.16
N ASN A 38 11.30 2.54 8.91
CA ASN A 38 11.96 2.59 7.61
C ASN A 38 12.54 1.23 7.21
N TYR A 39 13.17 0.52 8.14
CA TYR A 39 13.73 -0.80 7.88
C TYR A 39 12.62 -1.83 7.61
N TRP A 40 11.52 -1.80 8.36
CA TRP A 40 10.35 -2.65 8.11
C TRP A 40 9.79 -2.41 6.71
N ARG A 41 9.57 -1.16 6.33
CA ARG A 41 9.07 -0.80 4.99
C ARG A 41 10.03 -1.24 3.89
N THR A 42 11.32 -0.95 4.02
CA THR A 42 12.32 -1.34 3.01
C THR A 42 12.38 -2.86 2.85
N THR A 43 12.44 -3.59 3.96
CA THR A 43 12.45 -5.06 3.95
C THR A 43 11.18 -5.64 3.31
N GLN A 44 10.02 -5.04 3.57
CA GLN A 44 8.75 -5.45 2.96
C GLN A 44 8.78 -5.28 1.43
N LEU A 45 9.27 -4.14 0.93
CA LEU A 45 9.42 -3.90 -0.51
C LEU A 45 10.42 -4.88 -1.14
N GLU A 46 11.59 -5.07 -0.53
CA GLU A 46 12.59 -6.04 -0.99
C GLU A 46 11.98 -7.44 -1.12
N TYR A 47 11.20 -7.87 -0.14
CA TYR A 47 10.57 -9.19 -0.16
C TYR A 47 9.53 -9.32 -1.28
N THR A 48 8.76 -8.27 -1.59
CA THR A 48 7.84 -8.31 -2.73
C THR A 48 8.60 -8.48 -4.04
N TRP A 49 9.72 -7.76 -4.24
CA TRP A 49 10.55 -7.87 -5.44
C TRP A 49 11.22 -9.22 -5.55
N LEU A 50 11.82 -9.73 -4.46
CA LEU A 50 12.46 -11.03 -4.45
C LEU A 50 11.47 -12.16 -4.75
N ARG A 51 10.25 -12.12 -4.17
CA ARG A 51 9.21 -13.10 -4.44
C ARG A 51 8.78 -13.06 -5.91
N SER A 52 8.63 -11.88 -6.50
CA SER A 52 8.33 -11.72 -7.93
C SER A 52 9.45 -12.30 -8.81
N LEU A 53 10.70 -11.97 -8.54
CA LEU A 53 11.87 -12.49 -9.28
C LEU A 53 11.98 -14.01 -9.18
N MET A 54 11.75 -14.58 -8.00
CA MET A 54 11.77 -16.02 -7.79
C MET A 54 10.55 -16.74 -8.36
N ARG A 55 9.51 -16.01 -8.79
CA ARG A 55 8.19 -16.55 -9.16
C ARG A 55 7.57 -17.42 -8.05
N ARG A 56 7.75 -16.99 -6.80
CA ARG A 56 7.24 -17.63 -5.59
C ARG A 56 6.38 -16.66 -4.81
N HIS A 57 5.22 -16.33 -5.38
CA HIS A 57 4.27 -15.43 -4.76
C HIS A 57 3.85 -15.93 -3.38
N LYS A 58 3.73 -15.01 -2.46
CA LYS A 58 3.05 -15.10 -1.17
C LYS A 58 2.23 -13.84 -1.03
N ASP A 59 1.08 -13.90 -0.38
CA ASP A 59 0.26 -12.73 -0.21
C ASP A 59 0.97 -11.61 0.56
N PHE A 60 0.51 -10.40 0.37
CA PHE A 60 1.15 -9.22 0.95
C PHE A 60 1.10 -9.21 2.48
N TRP A 61 0.10 -9.85 3.09
CA TRP A 61 0.03 -9.93 4.54
C TRP A 61 1.17 -10.78 5.09
N GLN A 62 1.41 -11.94 4.51
CA GLN A 62 2.55 -12.78 4.89
C GLN A 62 3.89 -12.06 4.71
N ILE A 63 4.04 -11.28 3.62
CA ILE A 63 5.24 -10.43 3.42
C ILE A 63 5.36 -9.38 4.53
N THR A 64 4.25 -8.79 4.94
CA THR A 64 4.23 -7.80 6.03
C THR A 64 4.66 -8.42 7.36
N GLU A 65 4.19 -9.62 7.67
CA GLU A 65 4.59 -10.38 8.85
C GLU A 65 6.07 -10.78 8.82
N ASP A 66 6.52 -11.40 7.72
CA ASP A 66 7.91 -11.86 7.56
C ASP A 66 8.91 -10.68 7.68
N SER A 67 8.56 -9.53 7.09
CA SER A 67 9.39 -8.32 7.16
C SER A 67 9.36 -7.66 8.54
N LEU A 68 8.22 -7.70 9.25
CA LEU A 68 8.13 -7.26 10.64
C LEU A 68 9.04 -8.09 11.53
N ASP A 69 8.94 -9.42 11.44
CA ASP A 69 9.73 -10.34 12.27
C ASP A 69 11.24 -10.11 12.08
N LYS A 70 11.68 -9.93 10.82
CA LYS A 70 13.08 -9.56 10.52
C LYS A 70 13.46 -8.22 11.14
N SER A 71 12.59 -7.22 11.05
CA SER A 71 12.87 -5.88 11.56
C SER A 71 12.90 -5.84 13.09
N MET A 72 11.99 -6.56 13.74
CA MET A 72 11.99 -6.70 15.21
C MET A 72 13.28 -7.36 15.71
N ASN A 73 13.72 -8.42 15.03
CA ASN A 73 14.98 -9.07 15.37
C ASN A 73 16.18 -8.13 15.18
N PHE A 74 16.23 -7.38 14.08
CA PHE A 74 17.34 -6.46 13.78
C PHE A 74 17.46 -5.33 14.82
N TYR A 75 16.32 -4.78 15.24
CA TYR A 75 16.28 -3.68 16.23
C TYR A 75 16.19 -4.15 17.69
N ASN A 76 16.18 -5.46 17.95
CA ASN A 76 15.94 -6.05 19.26
C ASN A 76 14.67 -5.49 19.91
N ILE A 77 13.54 -5.56 19.18
CA ILE A 77 12.21 -5.20 19.68
C ILE A 77 11.56 -6.43 20.31
N ASP A 78 10.95 -6.22 21.48
CA ASP A 78 10.29 -7.29 22.22
C ASP A 78 9.10 -7.90 21.44
N ASN A 79 9.02 -9.22 21.41
CA ASN A 79 7.99 -9.97 20.70
C ASN A 79 6.56 -9.64 21.16
N SER A 80 6.37 -9.15 22.36
CA SER A 80 5.05 -8.70 22.84
C SER A 80 4.44 -7.58 21.99
N MET A 81 5.28 -6.82 21.28
CA MET A 81 4.82 -5.74 20.40
C MET A 81 4.32 -6.22 19.02
N ARG A 82 4.62 -7.46 18.60
CA ARG A 82 4.32 -7.99 17.27
C ARG A 82 2.84 -7.83 16.91
N SER A 83 1.97 -8.31 17.77
CA SER A 83 0.51 -8.28 17.51
C SER A 83 -0.04 -6.85 17.46
N GLU A 84 0.47 -5.95 18.29
CA GLU A 84 0.08 -4.54 18.29
C GLU A 84 0.48 -3.85 16.99
N LEU A 85 1.73 -4.03 16.56
CA LEU A 85 2.24 -3.45 15.30
C LEU A 85 1.47 -3.96 14.08
N LEU A 86 1.18 -5.26 14.02
CA LEU A 86 0.38 -5.85 12.95
C LEU A 86 -1.06 -5.32 12.94
N ASN A 87 -1.69 -5.18 14.09
CA ASN A 87 -3.03 -4.62 14.19
C ASN A 87 -3.07 -3.15 13.77
N LEU A 88 -2.06 -2.36 14.13
CA LEU A 88 -1.94 -0.97 13.68
C LEU A 88 -1.64 -0.86 12.18
N TYR A 89 -0.91 -1.82 11.61
CA TYR A 89 -0.67 -1.85 10.17
C TYR A 89 -1.94 -2.05 9.34
N LYS A 90 -2.93 -2.74 9.86
CA LYS A 90 -4.24 -2.90 9.19
C LYS A 90 -5.04 -1.61 9.11
N VAL A 91 -4.77 -0.65 9.99
CA VAL A 91 -5.52 0.60 10.14
C VAL A 91 -4.60 1.83 10.06
N LEU A 92 -3.67 1.82 9.10
CA LEU A 92 -2.75 2.93 8.84
C LEU A 92 -3.51 4.25 8.68
N SER A 93 -2.89 5.34 9.14
CA SER A 93 -3.44 6.67 8.95
C SER A 93 -3.23 7.15 7.51
N PRO A 94 -4.21 7.83 6.89
CA PRO A 94 -4.00 8.49 5.62
C PRO A 94 -3.11 9.73 5.83
N PHE A 95 -2.40 10.15 4.77
CA PHE A 95 -1.76 11.46 4.78
C PHE A 95 -2.81 12.57 4.90
N THR A 96 -2.43 13.69 5.49
CA THR A 96 -3.36 14.77 5.87
C THR A 96 -4.15 15.34 4.70
N GLU A 97 -3.52 15.43 3.52
CA GLU A 97 -4.11 15.98 2.30
C GLU A 97 -5.04 15.02 1.54
N VAL A 98 -4.95 13.71 1.81
CA VAL A 98 -5.63 12.66 1.02
C VAL A 98 -7.13 12.85 0.98
N ARG A 99 -7.76 13.09 2.13
CA ARG A 99 -9.21 13.17 2.24
C ARG A 99 -9.79 14.32 1.39
N ASP A 100 -9.15 15.47 1.43
CA ASP A 100 -9.59 16.65 0.68
C ASP A 100 -9.28 16.54 -0.81
N ALA A 101 -8.13 15.98 -1.16
CA ALA A 101 -7.76 15.71 -2.54
C ALA A 101 -8.75 14.74 -3.21
N LEU A 102 -9.06 13.61 -2.57
CA LEU A 102 -10.00 12.62 -3.08
C LEU A 102 -11.42 13.20 -3.24
N LYS A 103 -11.90 13.99 -2.28
CA LYS A 103 -13.20 14.66 -2.38
C LYS A 103 -13.28 15.60 -3.59
N LYS A 104 -12.24 16.43 -3.81
CA LYS A 104 -12.16 17.33 -4.96
C LYS A 104 -12.19 16.59 -6.30
N LEU A 105 -11.44 15.47 -6.38
CA LEU A 105 -11.41 14.64 -7.58
C LEU A 105 -12.77 13.97 -7.84
N LYS A 106 -13.43 13.47 -6.81
CA LYS A 106 -14.78 12.88 -6.93
C LYS A 106 -15.82 13.93 -7.38
N GLN A 107 -15.75 15.15 -6.85
CA GLN A 107 -16.60 16.27 -7.27
C GLN A 107 -16.36 16.68 -8.74
N SER A 108 -15.17 16.42 -9.26
CA SER A 108 -14.81 16.62 -10.68
C SER A 108 -15.23 15.46 -11.58
N ASN A 109 -16.03 14.52 -11.07
CA ASN A 109 -16.57 13.35 -11.77
C ASN A 109 -15.53 12.37 -12.31
N TYR A 110 -14.34 12.31 -11.72
CA TYR A 110 -13.37 11.25 -12.03
C TYR A 110 -13.80 9.94 -11.38
N LYS A 111 -13.57 8.83 -12.08
CA LYS A 111 -13.52 7.52 -11.44
C LYS A 111 -12.22 7.42 -10.66
N LEU A 112 -12.33 6.99 -9.39
CA LEU A 112 -11.19 6.85 -8.50
C LEU A 112 -11.02 5.38 -8.12
N ALA A 113 -9.83 4.86 -8.26
CA ALA A 113 -9.54 3.47 -7.89
C ALA A 113 -8.21 3.35 -7.14
N ILE A 114 -8.07 2.25 -6.41
CA ILE A 114 -6.81 1.83 -5.80
C ILE A 114 -6.23 0.70 -6.63
N LEU A 115 -4.91 0.70 -6.87
CA LEU A 115 -4.14 -0.45 -7.35
C LEU A 115 -2.95 -0.64 -6.41
N SER A 116 -2.94 -1.74 -5.65
CA SER A 116 -1.99 -1.91 -4.56
C SER A 116 -1.44 -3.33 -4.45
N ASN A 117 -0.26 -3.45 -3.82
CA ASN A 117 0.31 -4.73 -3.40
C ASN A 117 -0.48 -5.39 -2.25
N GLY A 118 -1.32 -4.63 -1.52
CA GLY A 118 -2.11 -5.14 -0.41
C GLY A 118 -3.12 -6.21 -0.81
N THR A 119 -3.40 -7.13 0.11
CA THR A 119 -4.48 -8.11 -0.07
C THR A 119 -5.85 -7.41 -0.09
N PRO A 120 -6.89 -8.01 -0.72
CA PRO A 120 -8.23 -7.42 -0.74
C PRO A 120 -8.76 -7.07 0.67
N ASP A 121 -8.54 -7.94 1.65
CA ASP A 121 -9.00 -7.74 3.03
C ASP A 121 -8.29 -6.55 3.69
N LEU A 122 -6.96 -6.45 3.55
CA LEU A 122 -6.20 -5.31 4.07
C LEU A 122 -6.64 -3.99 3.45
N LEU A 123 -6.83 -3.95 2.13
CA LEU A 123 -7.26 -2.74 1.44
C LEU A 123 -8.67 -2.33 1.86
N ASN A 124 -9.58 -3.31 1.99
CA ASN A 124 -10.93 -3.05 2.49
C ASN A 124 -10.90 -2.51 3.93
N GLU A 125 -10.09 -3.10 4.82
CA GLU A 125 -9.95 -2.64 6.21
C GLU A 125 -9.41 -1.20 6.28
N LEU A 126 -8.41 -0.86 5.45
CA LEU A 126 -7.86 0.50 5.36
C LEU A 126 -8.89 1.53 4.91
N VAL A 127 -9.65 1.24 3.85
CA VAL A 127 -10.64 2.22 3.34
C VAL A 127 -11.84 2.36 4.27
N VAL A 128 -12.25 1.27 4.94
CA VAL A 128 -13.37 1.29 5.90
C VAL A 128 -12.98 2.04 7.18
N SER A 129 -11.85 1.69 7.79
CA SER A 129 -11.38 2.32 9.03
C SER A 129 -11.14 3.81 8.87
N ASN A 130 -10.77 4.25 7.67
CA ASN A 130 -10.54 5.64 7.34
C ASN A 130 -11.75 6.35 6.71
N GLN A 131 -12.94 5.72 6.65
CA GLN A 131 -14.16 6.29 6.07
C GLN A 131 -13.99 6.75 4.61
N LEU A 132 -13.25 5.98 3.82
CA LEU A 132 -12.95 6.25 2.40
C LEU A 132 -13.66 5.28 1.45
N LYS A 133 -14.44 4.33 1.98
CA LYS A 133 -15.06 3.26 1.19
C LYS A 133 -15.91 3.79 0.03
N ASP A 134 -16.71 4.81 0.27
CA ASP A 134 -17.64 5.36 -0.72
C ASP A 134 -16.97 6.30 -1.73
N ILE A 135 -15.66 6.56 -1.57
CA ILE A 135 -14.91 7.44 -2.46
C ILE A 135 -14.38 6.67 -3.69
N PHE A 136 -13.95 5.42 -3.47
CA PHE A 136 -13.38 4.61 -4.54
C PHE A 136 -14.44 3.80 -5.27
N ASP A 137 -14.37 3.82 -6.60
CA ASP A 137 -15.24 3.04 -7.48
C ASP A 137 -14.75 1.59 -7.60
N ASP A 138 -13.43 1.36 -7.54
CA ASP A 138 -12.83 0.02 -7.60
C ASP A 138 -11.56 -0.05 -6.72
N ILE A 139 -11.25 -1.26 -6.25
CA ILE A 139 -10.01 -1.57 -5.53
C ILE A 139 -9.40 -2.81 -6.18
N PHE A 140 -8.21 -2.64 -6.76
CA PHE A 140 -7.45 -3.71 -7.40
C PHE A 140 -6.31 -4.17 -6.49
N SER A 141 -6.25 -5.45 -6.23
CA SER A 141 -5.16 -6.09 -5.51
C SER A 141 -4.26 -6.86 -6.48
N VAL A 142 -2.95 -6.83 -6.25
CA VAL A 142 -1.99 -7.66 -6.99
C VAL A 142 -2.23 -9.15 -6.83
N GLU A 143 -3.01 -9.57 -5.82
CA GLU A 143 -3.37 -10.97 -5.61
C GLU A 143 -4.11 -11.56 -6.83
N GLU A 144 -4.87 -10.73 -7.56
CA GLU A 144 -5.52 -11.12 -8.83
C GLU A 144 -4.50 -11.47 -9.92
N ALA A 145 -3.33 -10.81 -9.92
CA ALA A 145 -2.26 -11.05 -10.89
C ALA A 145 -1.28 -12.15 -10.44
N GLY A 146 -1.27 -12.49 -9.13
CA GLY A 146 -0.34 -13.45 -8.53
C GLY A 146 1.13 -13.02 -8.57
N ILE A 147 1.38 -11.71 -8.67
CA ILE A 147 2.72 -11.11 -8.73
C ILE A 147 2.64 -9.66 -8.24
N PHE A 148 3.74 -9.15 -7.68
CA PHE A 148 3.79 -7.77 -7.17
C PHE A 148 4.17 -6.75 -8.25
N LYS A 149 3.85 -5.47 -8.00
CA LYS A 149 4.41 -4.36 -8.74
C LYS A 149 5.95 -4.46 -8.73
N PRO A 150 6.65 -4.10 -9.81
CA PRO A 150 6.16 -3.39 -11.00
C PRO A 150 5.83 -4.30 -12.20
N ASP A 151 5.43 -5.56 -12.02
CA ASP A 151 5.08 -6.44 -13.14
C ASP A 151 3.90 -5.86 -13.95
N SER A 152 4.00 -5.93 -15.28
CA SER A 152 2.99 -5.34 -16.20
C SER A 152 1.60 -5.93 -15.99
N LYS A 153 1.48 -7.21 -15.63
CA LYS A 153 0.21 -7.88 -15.36
C LYS A 153 -0.62 -7.17 -14.29
N VAL A 154 0.05 -6.53 -13.32
CA VAL A 154 -0.62 -5.77 -12.28
C VAL A 154 -1.30 -4.53 -12.85
N TYR A 155 -0.62 -3.83 -13.76
CA TYR A 155 -1.16 -2.62 -14.38
C TYR A 155 -2.24 -2.93 -15.44
N ASP A 156 -2.26 -4.16 -15.95
CA ASP A 156 -3.30 -4.62 -16.86
C ASP A 156 -4.68 -4.75 -16.16
N LEU A 157 -4.74 -4.94 -14.85
CA LEU A 157 -5.99 -5.09 -14.10
C LEU A 157 -6.94 -3.90 -14.33
N PRO A 158 -6.57 -2.65 -13.99
CA PRO A 158 -7.44 -1.51 -14.24
C PRO A 158 -7.58 -1.15 -15.72
N ILE A 159 -6.55 -1.41 -16.55
CA ILE A 159 -6.61 -1.18 -18.02
C ILE A 159 -7.73 -2.01 -18.62
N ASN A 160 -7.78 -3.31 -18.31
CA ASN A 160 -8.80 -4.22 -18.79
C ASN A 160 -10.19 -3.86 -18.25
N LYS A 161 -10.29 -3.56 -16.94
CA LYS A 161 -11.57 -3.19 -16.30
C LYS A 161 -12.20 -1.96 -16.93
N TYR A 162 -11.38 -0.93 -17.20
CA TYR A 162 -11.87 0.34 -17.71
C TYR A 162 -11.82 0.46 -19.23
N ASN A 163 -11.35 -0.58 -19.92
CA ASN A 163 -11.16 -0.61 -21.37
C ASN A 163 -10.40 0.63 -21.89
N ILE A 164 -9.22 0.85 -21.32
CA ILE A 164 -8.34 1.99 -21.62
C ILE A 164 -7.17 1.47 -22.45
N ALA A 165 -6.89 2.12 -23.59
CA ALA A 165 -5.70 1.78 -24.37
C ALA A 165 -4.43 2.16 -23.60
N VAL A 166 -3.42 1.28 -23.62
CA VAL A 166 -2.12 1.47 -22.91
C VAL A 166 -1.46 2.80 -23.26
N SER A 167 -1.63 3.30 -24.48
CA SER A 167 -1.13 4.61 -24.92
C SER A 167 -1.71 5.82 -24.17
N TYR A 168 -2.78 5.64 -23.39
CA TYR A 168 -3.39 6.68 -22.54
C TYR A 168 -3.07 6.52 -21.05
N THR A 169 -2.21 5.56 -20.70
CA THR A 169 -1.83 5.30 -19.30
C THR A 169 -0.57 6.10 -18.96
N HIS A 170 -0.67 6.97 -17.96
CA HIS A 170 0.46 7.67 -17.38
C HIS A 170 0.69 7.09 -15.97
N LEU A 171 1.79 6.34 -15.80
CA LEU A 171 2.23 5.84 -14.51
C LEU A 171 3.16 6.88 -13.88
N ARG A 172 2.85 7.30 -12.66
CA ARG A 172 3.78 7.96 -11.76
C ARG A 172 3.96 7.03 -10.57
N ALA A 173 5.07 6.33 -10.52
CA ALA A 173 5.47 5.54 -9.36
C ALA A 173 6.38 6.40 -8.48
N HIS A 174 6.04 6.59 -7.21
CA HIS A 174 6.91 7.16 -6.19
C HIS A 174 7.82 6.10 -5.54
N GLU A 175 7.92 4.94 -6.17
CA GLU A 175 8.69 3.80 -5.64
C GLU A 175 10.21 3.93 -5.80
N THR A 176 10.70 5.08 -6.30
CA THR A 176 12.13 5.27 -6.64
C THR A 176 12.82 6.39 -5.89
N SER A 177 12.33 6.79 -4.72
CA SER A 177 13.15 7.61 -3.82
C SER A 177 13.84 6.70 -2.81
N LEU A 178 14.89 6.02 -3.26
CA LEU A 178 16.00 5.56 -2.45
C LEU A 178 17.04 6.67 -2.37
#